data_d91b8443f34c91beede560a948ee6e64
#
_entry.id   d91b8443f34c91beede560a948ee6e64
#
_cell.length_a   1.000
_cell.length_b   1.000
_cell.length_c   1.000
_cell.angle_alpha   90.00
_cell.angle_beta   90.00
_cell.angle_gamma   90.00
#
_symmetry.space_group_name_H-M   'P 1'
#
loop_
_entity.id
_entity.type
_entity.pdbx_description
1 polymer ?
#
loop_
_entity_poly.entity_id
_entity_poly.type
_entity_poly.pdbx_seq_one_letter_code
_entity_poly.pdbx_strand_id
1 'polypeptide(L)'
;MLVTMKEILDRASAENYGVAAPNVNTELDARCALEAAEELNAPIILDVGGTANPDIVFYGSFLTRLADASSVPVAINLDHGGSYEEVMSALRAGFTSVMVDRSVLPYEENVKEVSEIVKIAHAMGVSVEAELGHVGQGDNYAVDGKTALTDPEEAKKYIEETGVDMLAVAIGTAHGAYVGTPKIHFDRLQEIKKVTGNFPL
;
A
#
# COMPACT_ATOMS: atom_id res chain seq x y z
N MET A 1 2.38 19.24 -1.48
CA MET A 1 3.52 18.65 -2.26
C MET A 1 3.18 17.22 -2.63
N LEU A 2 2.83 16.99 -3.88
CA LEU A 2 2.57 15.64 -4.39
C LEU A 2 3.92 14.91 -4.62
N VAL A 3 4.09 13.74 -4.01
CA VAL A 3 5.29 12.89 -4.09
C VAL A 3 4.91 11.43 -4.27
N THR A 4 5.88 10.56 -4.56
CA THR A 4 5.63 9.12 -4.57
C THR A 4 5.55 8.56 -3.14
N MET A 5 4.85 7.44 -2.96
CA MET A 5 4.81 6.74 -1.68
C MET A 5 6.21 6.23 -1.29
N LYS A 6 7.01 5.84 -2.27
CA LYS A 6 8.43 5.48 -2.07
C LYS A 6 9.21 6.58 -1.37
N GLU A 7 9.12 7.83 -1.82
CA GLU A 7 9.84 8.95 -1.20
C GLU A 7 9.47 9.14 0.28
N ILE A 8 8.20 8.96 0.62
CA ILE A 8 7.72 9.04 2.01
C ILE A 8 8.24 7.86 2.83
N LEU A 9 8.08 6.63 2.31
CA LEU A 9 8.36 5.41 3.07
C LEU A 9 9.85 5.07 3.17
N ASP A 10 10.68 5.43 2.21
CA ASP A 10 12.14 5.31 2.31
C ASP A 10 12.64 6.12 3.53
N ARG A 11 12.14 7.34 3.68
CA ARG A 11 12.48 8.18 4.83
C ARG A 11 11.92 7.62 6.13
N ALA A 12 10.65 7.19 6.13
CA ALA A 12 10.02 6.58 7.30
C ALA A 12 10.76 5.34 7.78
N SER A 13 11.18 4.47 6.86
CA SER A 13 11.99 3.28 7.16
C SER A 13 13.38 3.65 7.72
N ALA A 14 14.05 4.63 7.13
CA ALA A 14 15.37 5.08 7.60
C ALA A 14 15.33 5.70 9.01
N GLU A 15 14.26 6.44 9.32
CA GLU A 15 14.07 7.13 10.59
C GLU A 15 13.22 6.33 11.60
N ASN A 16 12.71 5.15 11.22
CA ASN A 16 11.92 4.23 12.05
C ASN A 16 10.61 4.84 12.60
N TYR A 17 9.78 5.41 11.74
CA TYR A 17 8.43 5.84 12.11
C TYR A 17 7.39 5.28 11.13
N GLY A 18 6.12 5.28 11.57
CA GLY A 18 4.99 4.91 10.73
C GLY A 18 4.36 6.13 10.04
N VAL A 19 3.81 5.92 8.86
CA VAL A 19 3.06 6.94 8.10
C VAL A 19 1.59 6.54 8.06
N ALA A 20 0.70 7.50 8.26
CA ALA A 20 -0.74 7.26 8.14
C ALA A 20 -1.12 7.08 6.66
N ALA A 21 -1.92 6.06 6.39
CA ALA A 21 -2.48 5.75 5.07
C ALA A 21 -4.01 5.55 5.19
N PRO A 22 -4.78 6.64 5.42
CA PRO A 22 -6.23 6.53 5.52
C PRO A 22 -6.88 6.30 4.16
N ASN A 23 -7.90 5.43 4.12
CA ASN A 23 -8.77 5.31 2.97
C ASN A 23 -9.60 6.60 2.83
N VAL A 24 -9.54 7.23 1.67
CA VAL A 24 -10.28 8.43 1.34
C VAL A 24 -11.22 8.15 0.17
N ASN A 25 -12.51 8.04 0.46
CA ASN A 25 -13.52 7.65 -0.52
C ASN A 25 -14.31 8.86 -1.03
N THR A 26 -14.27 9.96 -0.28
CA THR A 26 -14.98 11.20 -0.61
C THR A 26 -14.05 12.41 -0.55
N GLU A 27 -14.49 13.53 -1.14
CA GLU A 27 -13.79 14.81 -1.04
C GLU A 27 -13.58 15.23 0.42
N LEU A 28 -14.56 14.99 1.28
CA LEU A 28 -14.49 15.37 2.67
C LEU A 28 -13.42 14.56 3.42
N ASP A 29 -13.36 13.25 3.18
CA ASP A 29 -12.33 12.38 3.79
C ASP A 29 -10.92 12.88 3.44
N ALA A 30 -10.69 13.17 2.16
CA ALA A 30 -9.39 13.65 1.68
C ALA A 30 -9.02 15.00 2.31
N ARG A 31 -9.96 15.94 2.42
CA ARG A 31 -9.71 17.24 3.02
C ARG A 31 -9.42 17.12 4.52
N CYS A 32 -10.19 16.35 5.25
CA CYS A 32 -9.97 16.14 6.69
C CYS A 32 -8.62 15.45 6.95
N ALA A 33 -8.26 14.45 6.13
CA ALA A 33 -6.98 13.76 6.24
C ALA A 33 -5.79 14.71 6.01
N LEU A 34 -5.88 15.56 4.98
CA LEU A 34 -4.83 16.55 4.70
C LEU A 34 -4.75 17.65 5.75
N GLU A 35 -5.88 18.18 6.23
CA GLU A 35 -5.89 19.18 7.30
C GLU A 35 -5.17 18.65 8.55
N ALA A 36 -5.49 17.41 8.95
CA ALA A 36 -4.81 16.78 10.08
C ALA A 36 -3.30 16.58 9.85
N ALA A 37 -2.91 16.18 8.65
CA ALA A 37 -1.49 16.01 8.28
C ALA A 37 -0.73 17.33 8.29
N GLU A 38 -1.34 18.40 7.79
CA GLU A 38 -0.77 19.75 7.78
C GLU A 38 -0.64 20.34 9.19
N GLU A 39 -1.67 20.17 10.04
CA GLU A 39 -1.61 20.59 11.46
C GLU A 39 -0.46 19.90 12.21
N LEU A 40 -0.21 18.63 11.90
CA LEU A 40 0.86 17.84 12.53
C LEU A 40 2.21 17.97 11.83
N ASN A 41 2.26 18.68 10.69
CA ASN A 41 3.45 18.75 9.80
C ASN A 41 4.01 17.35 9.48
N ALA A 42 3.13 16.41 9.17
CA ALA A 42 3.44 14.99 8.92
C ALA A 42 3.16 14.60 7.46
N PRO A 43 3.97 13.73 6.84
CA PRO A 43 3.63 13.15 5.55
C PRO A 43 2.41 12.23 5.66
N ILE A 44 1.68 12.09 4.55
CA ILE A 44 0.48 11.25 4.52
C ILE A 44 0.36 10.52 3.18
N ILE A 45 -0.23 9.33 3.21
CA ILE A 45 -0.64 8.57 2.03
C ILE A 45 -2.16 8.59 1.97
N LEU A 46 -2.73 9.01 0.84
CA LEU A 46 -4.16 8.94 0.60
C LEU A 46 -4.46 7.65 -0.14
N ASP A 47 -5.05 6.67 0.55
CA ASP A 47 -5.43 5.40 -0.06
C ASP A 47 -6.81 5.48 -0.70
N VAL A 48 -6.93 4.98 -1.93
CA VAL A 48 -8.18 4.94 -2.70
C VAL A 48 -8.41 3.54 -3.21
N GLY A 49 -9.42 2.85 -2.68
CA GLY A 49 -9.84 1.56 -3.20
C GLY A 49 -10.42 1.66 -4.62
N GLY A 50 -10.08 0.73 -5.50
CA GLY A 50 -10.48 0.75 -6.90
C GLY A 50 -12.01 0.77 -7.12
N THR A 51 -12.77 0.23 -6.18
CA THR A 51 -14.25 0.21 -6.19
C THR A 51 -14.89 1.34 -5.38
N ALA A 52 -14.11 2.09 -4.61
CA ALA A 52 -14.63 3.10 -3.70
C ALA A 52 -15.21 4.33 -4.44
N ASN A 53 -14.68 4.63 -5.62
CA ASN A 53 -15.17 5.71 -6.45
C ASN A 53 -15.37 5.21 -7.90
N PRO A 54 -16.60 5.26 -8.44
CA PRO A 54 -16.91 4.76 -9.78
C PRO A 54 -16.23 5.56 -10.91
N ASP A 55 -15.77 6.78 -10.62
CA ASP A 55 -15.01 7.62 -11.56
C ASP A 55 -13.63 7.95 -10.95
N ILE A 56 -12.78 6.94 -10.87
CA ILE A 56 -11.43 7.07 -10.30
C ILE A 56 -10.57 8.10 -11.05
N VAL A 57 -10.81 8.29 -12.36
CA VAL A 57 -10.04 9.25 -13.16
C VAL A 57 -10.39 10.68 -12.77
N PHE A 58 -11.68 10.98 -12.59
CA PHE A 58 -12.11 12.29 -12.12
C PHE A 58 -11.63 12.53 -10.68
N TYR A 59 -11.84 11.55 -9.79
CA TYR A 59 -11.47 11.65 -8.39
C TYR A 59 -9.96 11.81 -8.21
N GLY A 60 -9.15 11.06 -8.93
CA GLY A 60 -7.69 11.21 -8.91
C GLY A 60 -7.24 12.60 -9.39
N SER A 61 -7.88 13.15 -10.42
CA SER A 61 -7.62 14.53 -10.87
C SER A 61 -7.94 15.58 -9.79
N PHE A 62 -8.95 15.34 -8.97
CA PHE A 62 -9.25 16.16 -7.80
C PHE A 62 -8.18 15.99 -6.71
N LEU A 63 -7.85 14.75 -6.35
CA LEU A 63 -6.85 14.43 -5.32
C LEU A 63 -5.45 14.97 -5.66
N THR A 64 -5.01 14.86 -6.91
CA THR A 64 -3.70 15.37 -7.34
C THR A 64 -3.58 16.88 -7.13
N ARG A 65 -4.62 17.65 -7.44
CA ARG A 65 -4.64 19.10 -7.20
C ARG A 65 -4.63 19.44 -5.71
N LEU A 66 -5.39 18.67 -4.94
CA LEU A 66 -5.47 18.86 -3.49
C LEU A 66 -4.12 18.55 -2.82
N ALA A 67 -3.51 17.43 -3.19
CA ALA A 67 -2.20 17.01 -2.69
C ALA A 67 -1.06 17.95 -3.11
N ASP A 68 -1.08 18.46 -4.36
CA ASP A 68 -0.05 19.39 -4.84
C ASP A 68 -0.09 20.73 -4.10
N ALA A 69 -1.28 21.17 -3.69
CA ALA A 69 -1.46 22.38 -2.90
C ALA A 69 -1.06 22.23 -1.42
N SER A 70 -0.89 20.99 -0.92
CA SER A 70 -0.56 20.73 0.47
C SER A 70 0.84 21.21 0.86
N SER A 71 0.99 21.64 2.10
CA SER A 71 2.26 22.06 2.71
C SER A 71 3.15 20.88 3.14
N VAL A 72 2.58 19.67 3.23
CA VAL A 72 3.29 18.44 3.61
C VAL A 72 3.42 17.47 2.42
N PRO A 73 4.36 16.51 2.46
CA PRO A 73 4.44 15.45 1.46
C PRO A 73 3.18 14.58 1.45
N VAL A 74 2.59 14.38 0.27
CA VAL A 74 1.37 13.59 0.07
C VAL A 74 1.60 12.63 -1.08
N ALA A 75 1.37 11.34 -0.86
CA ALA A 75 1.25 10.34 -1.91
C ALA A 75 -0.22 9.96 -2.10
N ILE A 76 -0.59 9.61 -3.33
CA ILE A 76 -1.91 9.05 -3.64
C ILE A 76 -1.69 7.63 -4.11
N ASN A 77 -2.24 6.67 -3.39
CA ASN A 77 -2.07 5.25 -3.64
C ASN A 77 -3.39 4.59 -4.08
N LEU A 78 -3.32 3.73 -5.08
CA LEU A 78 -4.40 2.78 -5.37
C LEU A 78 -4.30 1.64 -4.38
N ASP A 79 -5.32 1.48 -3.54
CA ASP A 79 -5.41 0.43 -2.54
C ASP A 79 -5.93 -0.87 -3.18
N HIS A 80 -5.20 -1.98 -3.01
CA HIS A 80 -5.49 -3.32 -3.51
C HIS A 80 -5.64 -3.55 -5.02
N GLY A 81 -5.38 -2.64 -5.90
CA GLY A 81 -5.52 -2.74 -7.36
C GLY A 81 -5.67 -4.16 -7.96
N GLY A 82 -6.88 -4.72 -7.85
CA GLY A 82 -7.18 -6.14 -8.09
C GLY A 82 -7.13 -6.56 -9.58
N SER A 83 -7.17 -5.58 -10.49
CA SER A 83 -7.12 -5.85 -11.94
C SER A 83 -6.15 -4.91 -12.65
N TYR A 84 -5.70 -5.32 -13.85
CA TYR A 84 -4.92 -4.44 -14.73
C TYR A 84 -5.68 -3.15 -15.06
N GLU A 85 -6.99 -3.23 -15.29
CA GLU A 85 -7.84 -2.08 -15.64
C GLU A 85 -7.89 -1.05 -14.52
N GLU A 86 -7.99 -1.49 -13.26
CA GLU A 86 -7.94 -0.62 -12.10
C GLU A 86 -6.59 0.08 -11.99
N VAL A 87 -5.49 -0.66 -12.08
CA VAL A 87 -4.13 -0.11 -12.02
C VAL A 87 -3.91 0.91 -13.15
N MET A 88 -4.25 0.56 -14.41
CA MET A 88 -4.09 1.47 -15.53
C MET A 88 -4.97 2.72 -15.39
N SER A 89 -6.15 2.59 -14.79
CA SER A 89 -7.04 3.72 -14.51
C SER A 89 -6.45 4.66 -13.46
N ALA A 90 -5.86 4.13 -12.39
CA ALA A 90 -5.16 4.90 -11.36
C ALA A 90 -3.94 5.64 -11.93
N LEU A 91 -3.13 4.97 -12.77
CA LEU A 91 -2.00 5.60 -13.46
C LEU A 91 -2.46 6.77 -14.34
N ARG A 92 -3.54 6.60 -15.09
CA ARG A 92 -4.17 7.67 -15.90
C ARG A 92 -4.77 8.79 -15.06
N ALA A 93 -5.22 8.48 -13.87
CA ALA A 93 -5.78 9.45 -12.91
C ALA A 93 -4.72 10.34 -12.26
N GLY A 94 -3.43 10.01 -12.43
CA GLY A 94 -2.30 10.74 -11.86
C GLY A 94 -1.93 10.29 -10.45
N PHE A 95 -2.26 9.07 -10.06
CA PHE A 95 -1.81 8.49 -8.80
C PHE A 95 -0.29 8.37 -8.79
N THR A 96 0.33 8.61 -7.66
CA THR A 96 1.80 8.57 -7.50
C THR A 96 2.30 7.24 -6.94
N SER A 97 1.37 6.38 -6.55
CA SER A 97 1.61 5.00 -6.14
C SER A 97 0.44 4.11 -6.52
N VAL A 98 0.72 2.84 -6.75
CA VAL A 98 -0.30 1.80 -6.97
C VAL A 98 0.07 0.55 -6.19
N MET A 99 -0.86 -0.02 -5.45
CA MET A 99 -0.73 -1.36 -4.91
C MET A 99 -1.26 -2.37 -5.92
N VAL A 100 -0.52 -3.45 -6.11
CA VAL A 100 -0.87 -4.56 -7.00
C VAL A 100 -1.02 -5.81 -6.15
N ASP A 101 -2.23 -6.07 -5.72
CA ASP A 101 -2.52 -7.23 -4.89
C ASP A 101 -2.77 -8.47 -5.75
N ARG A 102 -1.84 -9.40 -5.68
CA ARG A 102 -1.88 -10.73 -6.28
C ARG A 102 -1.64 -11.83 -5.23
N SER A 103 -1.83 -11.49 -3.95
CA SER A 103 -1.55 -12.37 -2.81
C SER A 103 -2.36 -13.67 -2.80
N VAL A 104 -3.50 -13.69 -3.48
CA VAL A 104 -4.33 -14.90 -3.65
C VAL A 104 -3.83 -15.85 -4.75
N LEU A 105 -2.91 -15.41 -5.61
CA LEU A 105 -2.33 -16.24 -6.68
C LEU A 105 -1.15 -17.07 -6.16
N PRO A 106 -0.80 -18.17 -6.85
CA PRO A 106 0.46 -18.85 -6.62
C PRO A 106 1.66 -17.88 -6.77
N TYR A 107 2.72 -18.11 -5.99
CA TYR A 107 3.89 -17.22 -5.91
C TYR A 107 4.43 -16.79 -7.29
N GLU A 108 4.65 -17.74 -8.18
CA GLU A 108 5.22 -17.48 -9.51
C GLU A 108 4.30 -16.61 -10.40
N GLU A 109 2.99 -16.78 -10.27
CA GLU A 109 2.00 -15.96 -10.97
C GLU A 109 1.94 -14.54 -10.38
N ASN A 110 1.97 -14.42 -9.06
CA ASN A 110 2.06 -13.15 -8.36
C ASN A 110 3.31 -12.36 -8.81
N VAL A 111 4.49 -12.99 -8.72
CA VAL A 111 5.76 -12.37 -9.18
C VAL A 111 5.67 -11.90 -10.62
N LYS A 112 5.15 -12.73 -11.51
CA LYS A 112 5.04 -12.41 -12.94
C LYS A 112 4.16 -11.18 -13.18
N GLU A 113 2.93 -11.18 -12.66
CA GLU A 113 1.98 -10.08 -12.91
C GLU A 113 2.45 -8.76 -12.27
N VAL A 114 2.97 -8.83 -11.04
CA VAL A 114 3.50 -7.65 -10.35
C VAL A 114 4.71 -7.07 -11.09
N SER A 115 5.66 -7.91 -11.53
CA SER A 115 6.84 -7.45 -12.29
C SER A 115 6.49 -6.75 -13.61
N GLU A 116 5.42 -7.16 -14.28
CA GLU A 116 4.93 -6.50 -15.49
C GLU A 116 4.42 -5.08 -15.18
N ILE A 117 3.64 -4.93 -14.11
CA ILE A 117 3.09 -3.64 -13.69
C ILE A 117 4.19 -2.72 -13.17
N VAL A 118 5.15 -3.24 -12.40
CA VAL A 118 6.31 -2.47 -11.93
C VAL A 118 7.02 -1.77 -13.08
N LYS A 119 7.28 -2.47 -14.17
CA LYS A 119 7.93 -1.88 -15.37
C LYS A 119 7.13 -0.72 -15.96
N ILE A 120 5.80 -0.85 -16.00
CA ILE A 120 4.91 0.18 -16.53
C ILE A 120 4.88 1.39 -15.58
N ALA A 121 4.64 1.16 -14.31
CA ALA A 121 4.53 2.19 -13.30
C ALA A 121 5.84 2.98 -13.14
N HIS A 122 6.98 2.29 -13.05
CA HIS A 122 8.30 2.93 -12.97
C HIS A 122 8.63 3.77 -14.22
N ALA A 123 8.21 3.34 -15.41
CA ALA A 123 8.37 4.14 -16.63
C ALA A 123 7.56 5.44 -16.59
N MET A 124 6.54 5.52 -15.74
CA MET A 124 5.71 6.71 -15.50
C MET A 124 6.14 7.51 -14.26
N GLY A 125 7.16 7.05 -13.52
CA GLY A 125 7.60 7.67 -12.27
C GLY A 125 6.66 7.41 -11.09
N VAL A 126 5.90 6.32 -11.13
CA VAL A 126 4.94 5.89 -10.09
C VAL A 126 5.53 4.73 -9.30
N SER A 127 5.45 4.79 -7.98
CA SER A 127 5.91 3.70 -7.10
C SER A 127 4.89 2.57 -7.02
N VAL A 128 5.39 1.36 -6.73
CA VAL A 128 4.56 0.15 -6.67
C VAL A 128 4.69 -0.54 -5.32
N GLU A 129 3.55 -0.79 -4.70
CA GLU A 129 3.37 -1.70 -3.58
C GLU A 129 2.85 -3.06 -4.09
N ALA A 130 3.19 -4.13 -3.39
CA ALA A 130 2.57 -5.43 -3.59
C ALA A 130 2.27 -6.11 -2.26
N GLU A 131 1.60 -7.26 -2.29
CA GLU A 131 1.29 -8.05 -1.10
C GLU A 131 1.86 -9.47 -1.23
N LEU A 132 2.53 -9.92 -0.16
CA LEU A 132 2.99 -11.28 0.00
C LEU A 132 2.54 -11.88 1.34
N GLY A 133 1.93 -13.07 1.26
CA GLY A 133 1.08 -13.56 2.34
C GLY A 133 -0.27 -12.83 2.24
N HIS A 134 -1.36 -13.53 2.43
CA HIS A 134 -2.67 -12.93 2.22
C HIS A 134 -3.22 -12.33 3.52
N VAL A 135 -3.57 -11.03 3.49
CA VAL A 135 -4.29 -10.36 4.58
C VAL A 135 -5.79 -10.68 4.42
N GLY A 136 -6.27 -11.65 5.20
CA GLY A 136 -7.66 -12.13 5.12
C GLY A 136 -8.69 -11.22 5.78
N GLN A 137 -9.91 -11.75 5.94
CA GLN A 137 -11.02 -11.05 6.60
C GLN A 137 -11.05 -11.34 8.10
N GLY A 138 -11.33 -10.34 8.92
CA GLY A 138 -11.32 -10.42 10.38
C GLY A 138 -12.41 -11.34 10.97
N ASP A 139 -13.53 -11.54 10.26
CA ASP A 139 -14.59 -12.48 10.63
C ASP A 139 -14.14 -13.95 10.56
N ASN A 140 -13.17 -14.25 9.69
CA ASN A 140 -12.55 -15.58 9.56
C ASN A 140 -11.33 -15.76 10.48
N TYR A 141 -10.83 -14.69 11.07
CA TYR A 141 -9.60 -14.68 11.87
C TYR A 141 -9.65 -15.64 13.08
N ALA A 142 -10.81 -15.74 13.75
CA ALA A 142 -10.99 -16.59 14.94
C ALA A 142 -11.27 -18.05 14.59
N VAL A 143 -11.72 -18.35 13.36
CA VAL A 143 -12.13 -19.70 12.97
C VAL A 143 -10.94 -20.59 12.65
N ASP A 144 -9.89 -20.05 12.03
CA ASP A 144 -8.77 -20.86 11.54
C ASP A 144 -7.48 -20.73 12.38
N GLY A 145 -7.26 -19.65 13.12
CA GLY A 145 -6.03 -19.43 13.90
C GLY A 145 -4.74 -19.50 13.09
N LYS A 146 -4.87 -19.65 11.78
CA LYS A 146 -3.82 -19.83 10.81
C LYS A 146 -3.81 -18.66 9.84
N THR A 147 -3.45 -17.51 10.32
CA THR A 147 -2.97 -16.46 9.41
C THR A 147 -1.70 -16.99 8.78
N ALA A 148 -1.68 -17.09 7.46
CA ALA A 148 -0.45 -17.41 6.74
C ALA A 148 0.49 -16.20 6.87
N LEU A 149 1.31 -16.19 7.91
CA LEU A 149 2.31 -15.13 8.11
C LEU A 149 3.31 -15.16 6.96
N THR A 150 3.68 -13.99 6.47
CA THR A 150 4.70 -13.86 5.43
C THR A 150 6.04 -14.44 5.90
N ASP A 151 6.65 -15.29 5.09
CA ASP A 151 7.99 -15.83 5.36
C ASP A 151 9.05 -14.76 5.06
N PRO A 152 10.02 -14.51 5.97
CA PRO A 152 11.02 -13.46 5.79
C PRO A 152 11.92 -13.65 4.57
N GLU A 153 12.38 -14.88 4.31
CA GLU A 153 13.28 -15.15 3.17
C GLU A 153 12.50 -15.10 1.85
N GLU A 154 11.24 -15.54 1.86
CA GLU A 154 10.35 -15.39 0.71
C GLU A 154 10.06 -13.92 0.41
N ALA A 155 9.84 -13.09 1.43
CA ALA A 155 9.66 -11.64 1.26
C ALA A 155 10.88 -10.98 0.61
N LYS A 156 12.10 -11.33 1.06
CA LYS A 156 13.33 -10.83 0.46
C LYS A 156 13.45 -11.24 -1.02
N LYS A 157 13.24 -12.52 -1.30
CA LYS A 157 13.26 -13.05 -2.66
C LYS A 157 12.23 -12.36 -3.56
N TYR A 158 11.01 -12.17 -3.05
CA TYR A 158 9.92 -11.51 -3.77
C TYR A 158 10.26 -10.07 -4.16
N ILE A 159 10.81 -9.28 -3.23
CA ILE A 159 11.26 -7.91 -3.48
C ILE A 159 12.32 -7.88 -4.60
N GLU A 160 13.30 -8.80 -4.53
CA GLU A 160 14.38 -8.88 -5.52
C GLU A 160 13.86 -9.28 -6.91
N GLU A 161 12.88 -10.18 -7.00
CA GLU A 161 12.31 -10.69 -8.25
C GLU A 161 11.31 -9.72 -8.90
N THR A 162 10.52 -9.03 -8.09
CA THR A 162 9.47 -8.12 -8.60
C THR A 162 9.97 -6.70 -8.84
N GLY A 163 10.91 -6.24 -8.02
CA GLY A 163 11.38 -4.86 -8.07
C GLY A 163 10.38 -3.83 -7.53
N VAL A 164 9.46 -4.24 -6.66
CA VAL A 164 8.53 -3.33 -5.96
C VAL A 164 9.26 -2.35 -5.05
N ASP A 165 8.62 -1.25 -4.70
CA ASP A 165 9.19 -0.19 -3.85
C ASP A 165 8.82 -0.36 -2.38
N MET A 166 7.72 -1.05 -2.08
CA MET A 166 7.26 -1.40 -0.74
C MET A 166 6.45 -2.69 -0.77
N LEU A 167 6.30 -3.33 0.39
CA LEU A 167 5.64 -4.63 0.49
C LEU A 167 4.68 -4.69 1.68
N ALA A 168 3.40 -4.97 1.42
CA ALA A 168 2.45 -5.36 2.44
C ALA A 168 2.72 -6.81 2.87
N VAL A 169 2.81 -7.03 4.19
CA VAL A 169 3.16 -8.33 4.77
C VAL A 169 2.11 -8.78 5.79
N ALA A 170 1.75 -10.04 5.74
CA ALA A 170 0.82 -10.65 6.70
C ALA A 170 1.53 -10.94 8.03
N ILE A 171 1.18 -10.20 9.07
CA ILE A 171 1.72 -10.33 10.43
C ILE A 171 0.63 -10.63 11.47
N GLY A 172 -0.56 -11.04 11.02
CA GLY A 172 -1.70 -11.33 11.90
C GLY A 172 -2.74 -10.21 11.96
N THR A 173 -2.67 -9.24 11.09
CA THR A 173 -3.75 -8.28 10.83
C THR A 173 -4.75 -8.85 9.82
N ALA A 174 -5.96 -8.29 9.75
CA ALA A 174 -6.99 -8.65 8.80
C ALA A 174 -7.91 -7.47 8.52
N HIS A 175 -8.63 -7.51 7.41
CA HIS A 175 -9.61 -6.49 7.04
C HIS A 175 -10.90 -6.61 7.86
N GLY A 176 -11.58 -5.48 8.08
CA GLY A 176 -12.89 -5.43 8.71
C GLY A 176 -12.87 -5.70 10.22
N ALA A 177 -14.03 -6.09 10.76
CA ALA A 177 -14.19 -6.31 12.18
C ALA A 177 -13.68 -7.70 12.60
N TYR A 178 -12.91 -7.73 13.68
CA TYR A 178 -12.38 -8.99 14.22
C TYR A 178 -13.41 -9.71 15.08
N VAL A 179 -13.45 -11.03 14.97
CA VAL A 179 -14.09 -11.90 15.95
C VAL A 179 -13.02 -12.30 16.98
N GLY A 180 -13.02 -11.60 18.12
CA GLY A 180 -12.03 -11.77 19.18
C GLY A 180 -10.87 -10.75 19.11
N THR A 181 -9.79 -11.03 19.85
CA THR A 181 -8.63 -10.16 19.90
C THR A 181 -7.56 -10.65 18.91
N PRO A 182 -7.15 -9.84 17.94
CA PRO A 182 -6.10 -10.24 17.01
C PRO A 182 -4.75 -10.38 17.72
N LYS A 183 -3.95 -11.34 17.26
CA LYS A 183 -2.57 -11.50 17.68
C LYS A 183 -1.66 -10.95 16.57
N ILE A 184 -1.07 -9.80 16.80
CA ILE A 184 -0.10 -9.21 15.88
C ILE A 184 1.31 -9.74 16.20
N HIS A 185 2.00 -10.26 15.20
CA HIS A 185 3.32 -10.85 15.29
C HIS A 185 4.42 -9.81 15.00
N PHE A 186 4.72 -8.96 15.99
CA PHE A 186 5.79 -7.96 15.87
C PHE A 186 7.18 -8.58 15.69
N ASP A 187 7.40 -9.77 16.24
CA ASP A 187 8.60 -10.58 16.04
C ASP A 187 8.80 -10.91 14.55
N ARG A 188 7.73 -11.34 13.87
CA ARG A 188 7.76 -11.62 12.43
C ARG A 188 8.05 -10.35 11.62
N LEU A 189 7.44 -9.22 11.96
CA LEU A 189 7.72 -7.94 11.32
C LEU A 189 9.21 -7.57 11.45
N GLN A 190 9.80 -7.75 12.64
CA GLN A 190 11.21 -7.48 12.88
C GLN A 190 12.14 -8.41 12.07
N GLU A 191 11.77 -9.70 11.96
CA GLU A 191 12.52 -10.65 11.13
C GLU A 191 12.52 -10.23 9.66
N ILE A 192 11.36 -9.88 9.11
CA ILE A 192 11.23 -9.41 7.73
C ILE A 192 12.07 -8.14 7.52
N LYS A 193 11.92 -7.13 8.37
CA LYS A 193 12.73 -5.89 8.30
C LYS A 193 14.23 -6.17 8.31
N LYS A 194 14.67 -7.12 9.14
CA LYS A 194 16.08 -7.48 9.24
C LYS A 194 16.62 -8.12 7.96
N VAL A 195 15.92 -9.10 7.37
CA VAL A 195 16.41 -9.81 6.19
C VAL A 195 16.28 -8.99 4.91
N THR A 196 15.32 -8.07 4.85
CA THR A 196 15.10 -7.17 3.70
C THR A 196 15.92 -5.87 3.77
N GLY A 197 16.77 -5.71 4.80
CA GLY A 197 17.59 -4.51 4.92
C GLY A 197 16.81 -3.24 5.25
N ASN A 198 15.79 -3.37 6.09
CA ASN A 198 14.86 -2.29 6.47
C ASN A 198 14.00 -1.76 5.30
N PHE A 199 13.70 -2.61 4.34
CA PHE A 199 12.81 -2.29 3.21
C PHE A 199 11.47 -1.70 3.71
N PRO A 200 10.83 -0.75 2.99
CA PRO A 200 9.51 -0.23 3.34
C PRO A 200 8.43 -1.33 3.39
N LEU A 201 7.72 -1.42 4.53
CA LEU A 201 6.67 -2.41 4.77
C LEU A 201 5.39 -1.70 5.23
#